data_2c458b293956194c873ef92548c9d240
#
_entry.id   2c458b293956194c873ef92548c9d240
#
_cell.length_a   1.000
_cell.length_b   1.000
_cell.length_c   1.000
_cell.angle_alpha   90.00
_cell.angle_beta   90.00
_cell.angle_gamma   90.00
#
_symmetry.space_group_name_H-M   'P 1'
#
loop_
_entity.id
_entity.type
_entity.pdbx_description
1 polymer ?
#
loop_
_entity_poly.entity_id
_entity_poly.type
_entity_poly.pdbx_seq_one_letter_code
_entity_poly.pdbx_strand_id
1 'polypeptide(L)'
;PTAATMANSWDPPLGELLGQALGEEAAASHVHMVLGPGLNIKRSPLCGRNFEYFSEDPYLAGKMAAAYIRGIQKCGVAACPKHFAANSQELRRMSIDSVVDERALREIYLTGFEIAVKEGMPRAIMSSYNMVNGTYANENSYLLKEILREDWGFDGMVVTDWGGDNDHTAGVKAGSNLVMPAPGANLARSLVQAVRSGELEESNLDVRLQEMLPVILETAE
;
A
#
# COMPACT_ATOMS: atom_id res chain seq x y z
N PRO A 1 -5.42 19.47 -6.86
CA PRO A 1 -5.22 19.89 -5.47
C PRO A 1 -4.40 18.86 -4.70
N THR A 2 -3.78 19.27 -3.58
CA THR A 2 -3.11 18.33 -2.68
C THR A 2 -4.13 17.48 -1.90
N ALA A 3 -3.74 16.33 -1.39
CA ALA A 3 -4.62 15.51 -0.56
C ALA A 3 -5.11 16.27 0.69
N ALA A 4 -4.23 17.10 1.29
CA ALA A 4 -4.61 17.98 2.39
C ALA A 4 -5.73 18.97 2.02
N THR A 5 -5.67 19.54 0.82
CA THR A 5 -6.72 20.44 0.31
C THR A 5 -8.05 19.70 0.11
N MET A 6 -8.00 18.49 -0.44
CA MET A 6 -9.21 17.67 -0.62
C MET A 6 -9.85 17.31 0.72
N ALA A 7 -9.06 16.91 1.70
CA ALA A 7 -9.55 16.53 3.02
C ALA A 7 -10.20 17.69 3.77
N ASN A 8 -9.77 18.94 3.51
CA ASN A 8 -10.39 20.12 4.08
C ASN A 8 -11.82 20.39 3.58
N SER A 9 -12.27 19.72 2.52
CA SER A 9 -13.68 19.78 2.10
C SER A 9 -14.61 19.00 3.03
N TRP A 10 -14.10 17.98 3.71
CA TRP A 10 -14.87 17.03 4.51
C TRP A 10 -15.99 16.33 3.71
N ASP A 11 -15.80 16.24 2.40
CA ASP A 11 -16.79 15.78 1.43
C ASP A 11 -16.27 14.54 0.68
N PRO A 12 -16.54 13.31 1.16
CA PRO A 12 -16.16 12.09 0.46
C PRO A 12 -16.71 11.97 -0.97
N PRO A 13 -17.96 12.36 -1.28
CA PRO A 13 -18.44 12.44 -2.67
C PRO A 13 -17.56 13.30 -3.58
N LEU A 14 -17.08 14.46 -3.12
CA LEU A 14 -16.12 15.27 -3.87
C LEU A 14 -14.78 14.51 -4.04
N GLY A 15 -14.34 13.79 -3.00
CA GLY A 15 -13.16 12.93 -3.09
C GLY A 15 -13.30 11.86 -4.17
N GLU A 16 -14.48 11.23 -4.29
CA GLU A 16 -14.77 10.23 -5.32
C GLU A 16 -14.78 10.85 -6.74
N LEU A 17 -15.36 12.03 -6.90
CA LEU A 17 -15.35 12.77 -8.17
C LEU A 17 -13.93 13.13 -8.62
N LEU A 18 -13.08 13.59 -7.70
CA LEU A 18 -11.68 13.90 -7.99
C LEU A 18 -10.88 12.63 -8.31
N GLY A 19 -11.17 11.52 -7.62
CA GLY A 19 -10.60 10.21 -7.94
C GLY A 19 -10.99 9.76 -9.35
N GLN A 20 -12.24 9.94 -9.74
CA GLN A 20 -12.70 9.63 -11.09
C GLN A 20 -11.99 10.48 -12.15
N ALA A 21 -11.88 11.79 -11.96
CA ALA A 21 -11.16 12.66 -12.89
C ALA A 21 -9.70 12.21 -13.09
N LEU A 22 -9.01 11.83 -11.99
CA LEU A 22 -7.66 11.28 -12.07
C LEU A 22 -7.62 9.93 -12.77
N GLY A 23 -8.60 9.07 -12.52
CA GLY A 23 -8.73 7.76 -13.20
C GLY A 23 -8.92 7.92 -14.70
N GLU A 24 -9.74 8.88 -15.15
CA GLU A 24 -9.94 9.21 -16.56
C GLU A 24 -8.64 9.69 -17.23
N GLU A 25 -7.89 10.58 -16.56
CA GLU A 25 -6.57 11.03 -17.05
C GLU A 25 -5.55 9.89 -17.11
N ALA A 26 -5.53 9.02 -16.10
CA ALA A 26 -4.66 7.85 -16.04
C ALA A 26 -4.99 6.85 -17.17
N ALA A 27 -6.25 6.54 -17.38
CA ALA A 27 -6.70 5.66 -18.46
C ALA A 27 -6.35 6.24 -19.84
N ALA A 28 -6.60 7.53 -20.06
CA ALA A 28 -6.23 8.23 -21.31
C ALA A 28 -4.71 8.25 -21.55
N SER A 29 -3.91 8.14 -20.49
CA SER A 29 -2.44 8.06 -20.52
C SER A 29 -1.90 6.63 -20.55
N HIS A 30 -2.75 5.62 -20.68
CA HIS A 30 -2.40 4.20 -20.62
C HIS A 30 -1.66 3.83 -19.32
N VAL A 31 -2.08 4.42 -18.19
CA VAL A 31 -1.60 4.08 -16.86
C VAL A 31 -2.56 3.08 -16.23
N HIS A 32 -2.07 1.89 -15.92
CA HIS A 32 -2.88 0.80 -15.37
C HIS A 32 -3.08 0.89 -13.85
N MET A 33 -2.17 1.59 -13.15
CA MET A 33 -2.24 1.72 -11.69
C MET A 33 -1.77 3.10 -11.24
N VAL A 34 -2.58 3.79 -10.46
CA VAL A 34 -2.21 5.03 -9.77
C VAL A 34 -1.65 4.69 -8.39
N LEU A 35 -0.41 5.14 -8.12
CA LEU A 35 0.26 4.93 -6.83
C LEU A 35 -0.23 5.94 -5.78
N GLY A 36 -1.43 5.74 -5.36
CA GLY A 36 -2.16 6.59 -4.43
C GLY A 36 -3.57 6.05 -4.11
N PRO A 37 -4.24 6.70 -3.14
CA PRO A 37 -3.82 7.89 -2.39
C PRO A 37 -2.80 7.60 -1.30
N GLY A 38 -2.05 8.65 -0.87
CA GLY A 38 -1.30 8.63 0.38
C GLY A 38 -2.25 8.88 1.55
N LEU A 39 -2.17 8.05 2.61
CA LEU A 39 -3.08 8.21 3.75
C LEU A 39 -2.43 7.98 5.12
N ASN A 40 -1.10 8.01 5.21
CA ASN A 40 -0.45 7.99 6.50
C ASN A 40 -0.89 9.17 7.38
N ILE A 41 -0.95 8.93 8.68
CA ILE A 41 -1.36 9.95 9.64
C ILE A 41 -0.32 11.08 9.72
N LYS A 42 -0.77 12.32 9.67
CA LYS A 42 0.05 13.53 9.84
C LYS A 42 0.46 13.68 11.30
N ARG A 43 1.37 12.80 11.76
CA ARG A 43 1.80 12.73 13.17
C ARG A 43 2.66 13.92 13.56
N SER A 44 3.49 14.40 12.65
CA SER A 44 4.38 15.55 12.85
C SER A 44 4.14 16.59 11.75
N PRO A 45 4.00 17.87 12.09
CA PRO A 45 3.88 18.93 11.09
C PRO A 45 5.14 19.09 10.23
N LEU A 46 6.27 18.54 10.68
CA LEU A 46 7.55 18.60 9.97
C LEU A 46 7.74 17.47 8.97
N CYS A 47 6.80 16.52 8.85
CA CYS A 47 6.88 15.48 7.84
C CYS A 47 6.77 16.08 6.43
N GLY A 48 7.81 15.88 5.61
CA GLY A 48 7.91 16.49 4.27
C GLY A 48 6.86 16.02 3.27
N ARG A 49 6.14 14.93 3.58
CA ARG A 49 5.08 14.36 2.73
C ARG A 49 3.65 14.67 3.20
N ASN A 50 3.48 15.54 4.19
CA ASN A 50 2.15 15.92 4.68
C ASN A 50 1.22 16.50 3.60
N PHE A 51 1.75 17.06 2.52
CA PHE A 51 0.94 17.58 1.41
C PHE A 51 0.16 16.48 0.68
N GLU A 52 0.69 15.26 0.61
CA GLU A 52 0.05 14.14 -0.09
C GLU A 52 -0.80 13.25 0.83
N TYR A 53 -0.79 13.48 2.14
CA TYR A 53 -1.63 12.77 3.11
C TYR A 53 -2.88 13.58 3.45
N PHE A 54 -4.00 12.90 3.71
CA PHE A 54 -5.28 13.55 3.93
C PHE A 54 -5.36 14.29 5.26
N SER A 55 -5.17 13.60 6.38
CA SER A 55 -5.47 14.14 7.71
C SER A 55 -4.60 13.53 8.82
N GLU A 56 -4.61 14.17 10.00
CA GLU A 56 -4.18 13.57 11.26
C GLU A 56 -5.27 12.67 11.87
N ASP A 57 -6.54 12.91 11.48
CA ASP A 57 -7.67 12.09 11.89
C ASP A 57 -7.76 10.84 10.99
N PRO A 58 -7.59 9.62 11.56
CA PRO A 58 -7.61 8.38 10.79
C PRO A 58 -8.97 8.09 10.14
N TYR A 59 -10.07 8.50 10.76
CA TYR A 59 -11.41 8.30 10.22
C TYR A 59 -11.64 9.16 8.97
N LEU A 60 -11.34 10.46 9.05
CA LEU A 60 -11.43 11.35 7.89
C LEU A 60 -10.50 10.89 6.77
N ALA A 61 -9.24 10.55 7.09
CA ALA A 61 -8.29 10.04 6.12
C ALA A 61 -8.82 8.79 5.41
N GLY A 62 -9.36 7.83 6.17
CA GLY A 62 -9.92 6.59 5.65
C GLY A 62 -11.12 6.82 4.73
N LYS A 63 -12.08 7.65 5.14
CA LYS A 63 -13.29 7.95 4.34
C LYS A 63 -12.96 8.68 3.03
N MET A 64 -12.06 9.64 3.08
CA MET A 64 -11.58 10.34 1.87
C MET A 64 -10.81 9.40 0.96
N ALA A 65 -9.93 8.55 1.52
CA ALA A 65 -9.18 7.57 0.75
C ALA A 65 -10.11 6.55 0.07
N ALA A 66 -11.06 5.99 0.80
CA ALA A 66 -12.01 5.02 0.26
C ALA A 66 -12.80 5.59 -0.92
N ALA A 67 -13.30 6.81 -0.80
CA ALA A 67 -14.01 7.51 -1.86
C ALA A 67 -13.11 7.75 -3.09
N TYR A 68 -11.90 8.23 -2.86
CA TYR A 68 -10.92 8.49 -3.91
C TYR A 68 -10.52 7.23 -4.67
N ILE A 69 -10.31 6.11 -3.95
CA ILE A 69 -10.03 4.78 -4.52
C ILE A 69 -11.17 4.34 -5.45
N ARG A 70 -12.42 4.41 -4.98
CA ARG A 70 -13.58 4.07 -5.81
C ARG A 70 -13.66 4.90 -7.07
N GLY A 71 -13.38 6.21 -6.96
CA GLY A 71 -13.35 7.10 -8.10
C GLY A 71 -12.33 6.67 -9.16
N ILE A 72 -11.08 6.42 -8.78
CA ILE A 72 -10.03 5.96 -9.69
C ILE A 72 -10.43 4.64 -10.36
N GLN A 73 -10.92 3.68 -9.58
CA GLN A 73 -11.20 2.33 -10.08
C GLN A 73 -12.43 2.24 -10.98
N LYS A 74 -13.34 3.22 -10.95
CA LYS A 74 -14.43 3.32 -11.94
C LYS A 74 -13.95 3.43 -13.40
N CYS A 75 -12.70 3.83 -13.60
CA CYS A 75 -12.11 4.03 -14.93
C CYS A 75 -11.27 2.83 -15.40
N GLY A 76 -11.35 1.67 -14.74
CA GLY A 76 -10.54 0.50 -15.08
C GLY A 76 -9.07 0.60 -14.64
N VAL A 77 -8.72 1.60 -13.82
CA VAL A 77 -7.37 1.84 -13.31
C VAL A 77 -7.29 1.38 -11.86
N ALA A 78 -6.27 0.62 -11.49
CA ALA A 78 -6.06 0.22 -10.10
C ALA A 78 -5.63 1.40 -9.24
N ALA A 79 -6.14 1.48 -8.01
CA ALA A 79 -5.63 2.36 -6.98
C ALA A 79 -4.71 1.59 -6.04
N CYS A 80 -3.62 2.24 -5.59
CA CYS A 80 -2.61 1.67 -4.71
C CYS A 80 -2.39 2.61 -3.51
N PRO A 81 -3.25 2.57 -2.47
CA PRO A 81 -3.06 3.38 -1.27
C PRO A 81 -1.72 3.09 -0.59
N LYS A 82 -1.15 4.13 0.03
CA LYS A 82 0.23 4.12 0.53
C LYS A 82 0.44 5.03 1.75
N HIS A 83 1.44 4.81 2.55
CA HIS A 83 2.40 3.71 2.60
C HIS A 83 2.09 2.83 3.80
N PHE A 84 1.83 1.57 3.59
CA PHE A 84 1.38 0.63 4.61
C PHE A 84 2.59 -0.01 5.33
N ALA A 85 2.91 0.35 6.60
CA ALA A 85 2.17 1.27 7.44
C ALA A 85 3.12 2.12 8.29
N ALA A 86 2.53 3.08 9.01
CA ALA A 86 3.22 3.91 10.01
C ALA A 86 4.43 4.71 9.47
N ASN A 87 4.43 5.12 8.20
CA ASN A 87 5.42 6.02 7.60
C ASN A 87 5.02 7.48 7.87
N SER A 88 5.23 7.94 9.10
CA SER A 88 4.81 9.27 9.56
C SER A 88 5.94 10.29 9.63
N GLN A 89 7.13 9.96 9.11
CA GLN A 89 8.27 10.85 8.95
C GLN A 89 9.15 10.46 7.79
N GLU A 90 9.89 11.44 7.23
CA GLU A 90 10.80 11.22 6.12
C GLU A 90 12.27 11.09 6.56
N LEU A 91 12.63 11.64 7.71
CA LEU A 91 13.98 11.53 8.23
C LEU A 91 14.32 10.06 8.51
N ARG A 92 15.35 9.55 7.83
CA ARG A 92 15.81 8.15 7.92
C ARG A 92 14.71 7.11 7.59
N ARG A 93 13.75 7.43 6.74
CA ARG A 93 12.60 6.58 6.42
C ARG A 93 12.96 5.15 6.02
N MET A 94 14.16 4.95 5.41
CA MET A 94 14.66 3.63 4.99
C MET A 94 15.23 2.77 6.14
N SER A 95 15.37 3.31 7.35
CA SER A 95 16.04 2.62 8.46
C SER A 95 15.43 2.89 9.84
N ILE A 96 14.39 3.71 9.91
CA ILE A 96 13.72 3.99 11.17
C ILE A 96 12.81 2.83 11.57
N ASP A 97 12.71 2.58 12.88
CA ASP A 97 11.71 1.70 13.45
C ASP A 97 10.58 2.54 14.08
N SER A 98 9.37 2.35 13.59
CA SER A 98 8.14 2.92 14.16
C SER A 98 7.69 2.02 15.30
N VAL A 99 8.22 2.29 16.51
CA VAL A 99 7.86 1.53 17.71
C VAL A 99 6.52 2.04 18.23
N VAL A 100 5.52 1.19 18.22
CA VAL A 100 4.14 1.54 18.56
C VAL A 100 3.43 0.36 19.23
N ASP A 101 2.68 0.63 20.31
CA ASP A 101 1.87 -0.40 20.94
C ASP A 101 0.69 -0.81 20.05
N GLU A 102 0.17 -2.02 20.28
CA GLU A 102 -0.88 -2.63 19.45
C GLU A 102 -2.14 -1.77 19.37
N ARG A 103 -2.55 -1.16 20.47
CA ARG A 103 -3.74 -0.33 20.51
C ARG A 103 -3.57 0.92 19.64
N ALA A 104 -2.46 1.64 19.81
CA ALA A 104 -2.17 2.83 19.01
C ALA A 104 -1.99 2.46 17.53
N LEU A 105 -1.32 1.35 17.24
CA LEU A 105 -1.17 0.85 15.87
C LEU A 105 -2.54 0.65 15.22
N ARG A 106 -3.44 -0.10 15.84
CA ARG A 106 -4.78 -0.41 15.31
C ARG A 106 -5.69 0.81 15.24
N GLU A 107 -5.77 1.60 16.33
CA GLU A 107 -6.75 2.68 16.45
C GLU A 107 -6.35 3.95 15.69
N ILE A 108 -5.05 4.19 15.44
CA ILE A 108 -4.57 5.42 14.80
C ILE A 108 -3.93 5.14 13.45
N TYR A 109 -2.86 4.32 13.42
CA TYR A 109 -2.03 4.19 12.21
C TYR A 109 -2.66 3.27 11.16
N LEU A 110 -3.48 2.31 11.55
CA LEU A 110 -4.09 1.34 10.65
C LEU A 110 -5.55 1.65 10.32
N THR A 111 -6.30 2.36 11.15
CA THR A 111 -7.72 2.64 10.95
C THR A 111 -8.02 3.25 9.57
N GLY A 112 -7.21 4.20 9.11
CA GLY A 112 -7.40 4.81 7.78
C GLY A 112 -7.24 3.79 6.65
N PHE A 113 -6.26 2.88 6.77
CA PHE A 113 -6.05 1.80 5.81
C PHE A 113 -7.16 0.76 5.86
N GLU A 114 -7.63 0.39 7.05
CA GLU A 114 -8.76 -0.54 7.21
C GLU A 114 -10.01 -0.04 6.51
N ILE A 115 -10.37 1.23 6.72
CA ILE A 115 -11.50 1.86 6.03
C ILE A 115 -11.26 1.89 4.51
N ALA A 116 -10.07 2.26 4.07
CA ALA A 116 -9.71 2.30 2.66
C ALA A 116 -9.84 0.92 2.00
N VAL A 117 -9.38 -0.15 2.67
CA VAL A 117 -9.48 -1.52 2.18
C VAL A 117 -10.94 -1.99 2.15
N LYS A 118 -11.66 -1.86 3.28
CA LYS A 118 -13.03 -2.41 3.39
C LYS A 118 -14.08 -1.63 2.59
N GLU A 119 -13.94 -0.31 2.45
CA GLU A 119 -14.92 0.54 1.77
C GLU A 119 -14.47 0.99 0.38
N GLY A 120 -13.16 1.08 0.13
CA GLY A 120 -12.58 1.46 -1.16
C GLY A 120 -12.25 0.27 -2.06
N MET A 121 -11.95 -0.88 -1.45
CA MET A 121 -11.58 -2.13 -2.15
C MET A 121 -10.47 -1.92 -3.18
N PRO A 122 -9.29 -1.39 -2.76
CA PRO A 122 -8.19 -1.14 -3.69
C PRO A 122 -7.64 -2.45 -4.25
N ARG A 123 -7.22 -2.41 -5.51
CA ARG A 123 -6.59 -3.57 -6.19
C ARG A 123 -5.13 -3.76 -5.82
N ALA A 124 -4.50 -2.75 -5.27
CA ALA A 124 -3.12 -2.84 -4.77
C ALA A 124 -2.97 -2.05 -3.47
N ILE A 125 -1.90 -2.31 -2.73
CA ILE A 125 -1.44 -1.51 -1.60
C ILE A 125 0.08 -1.44 -1.61
N MET A 126 0.66 -0.29 -1.25
CA MET A 126 2.11 -0.12 -1.22
C MET A 126 2.64 -0.22 0.22
N SER A 127 3.56 -1.16 0.45
CA SER A 127 4.27 -1.26 1.73
C SER A 127 5.19 -0.06 1.96
N SER A 128 5.40 0.30 3.23
CA SER A 128 6.28 1.41 3.60
C SER A 128 7.74 0.99 3.75
N TYR A 129 8.65 1.98 3.73
CA TYR A 129 10.08 1.76 3.89
C TYR A 129 10.51 1.35 5.30
N ASN A 130 9.83 1.90 6.31
CA ASN A 130 10.22 1.80 7.72
C ASN A 130 9.98 0.42 8.30
N MET A 131 10.68 0.13 9.37
CA MET A 131 10.30 -0.96 10.26
C MET A 131 9.07 -0.57 11.09
N VAL A 132 8.31 -1.57 11.49
CA VAL A 132 7.25 -1.48 12.49
C VAL A 132 7.54 -2.54 13.55
N ASN A 133 7.84 -2.07 14.76
CA ASN A 133 8.18 -2.94 15.89
C ASN A 133 9.30 -3.94 15.56
N GLY A 134 10.37 -3.45 14.92
CA GLY A 134 11.58 -4.23 14.63
C GLY A 134 11.58 -5.01 13.32
N THR A 135 10.48 -5.00 12.54
CA THR A 135 10.42 -5.72 11.26
C THR A 135 10.07 -4.74 10.13
N TYR A 136 10.82 -4.76 9.02
CA TYR A 136 10.50 -3.95 7.86
C TYR A 136 9.07 -4.24 7.36
N ALA A 137 8.32 -3.19 7.02
CA ALA A 137 6.90 -3.32 6.69
C ALA A 137 6.65 -4.30 5.54
N ASN A 138 7.54 -4.34 4.53
CA ASN A 138 7.42 -5.27 3.40
C ASN A 138 7.68 -6.74 3.77
N GLU A 139 8.33 -6.99 4.90
CA GLU A 139 8.73 -8.31 5.41
C GLU A 139 7.91 -8.73 6.64
N ASN A 140 6.93 -7.91 7.00
CA ASN A 140 6.15 -8.06 8.23
C ASN A 140 4.89 -8.89 7.98
N SER A 141 4.95 -10.19 8.29
CA SER A 141 3.81 -11.11 8.14
C SER A 141 2.60 -10.69 8.97
N TYR A 142 2.82 -10.09 10.14
CA TYR A 142 1.74 -9.58 10.97
C TYR A 142 0.95 -8.48 10.24
N LEU A 143 1.64 -7.54 9.58
CA LEU A 143 0.98 -6.50 8.80
C LEU A 143 0.34 -7.04 7.51
N LEU A 144 1.11 -7.83 6.71
CA LEU A 144 0.70 -8.18 5.34
C LEU A 144 -0.22 -9.40 5.26
N LYS A 145 -0.11 -10.36 6.21
CA LYS A 145 -0.99 -11.54 6.25
C LYS A 145 -2.10 -11.38 7.26
N GLU A 146 -1.75 -11.30 8.56
CA GLU A 146 -2.73 -11.36 9.62
C GLU A 146 -3.68 -10.16 9.55
N ILE A 147 -3.16 -8.92 9.51
CA ILE A 147 -3.99 -7.72 9.48
C ILE A 147 -4.61 -7.50 8.11
N LEU A 148 -3.77 -7.35 7.08
CA LEU A 148 -4.23 -6.90 5.77
C LEU A 148 -5.13 -7.94 5.10
N ARG A 149 -4.70 -9.21 5.06
CA ARG A 149 -5.44 -10.26 4.33
C ARG A 149 -6.46 -10.99 5.19
N GLU A 150 -6.08 -11.46 6.39
CA GLU A 150 -6.95 -12.28 7.23
C GLU A 150 -8.01 -11.44 7.96
N ASP A 151 -7.62 -10.34 8.64
CA ASP A 151 -8.56 -9.49 9.39
C ASP A 151 -9.42 -8.61 8.46
N TRP A 152 -8.83 -8.05 7.38
CA TRP A 152 -9.52 -7.10 6.53
C TRP A 152 -10.04 -7.67 5.22
N GLY A 153 -9.60 -8.86 4.82
CA GLY A 153 -10.04 -9.54 3.59
C GLY A 153 -9.47 -8.94 2.31
N PHE A 154 -8.29 -8.34 2.36
CA PHE A 154 -7.63 -7.80 1.16
C PHE A 154 -7.20 -8.91 0.20
N ASP A 155 -7.68 -8.88 -1.02
CA ASP A 155 -7.42 -9.86 -2.08
C ASP A 155 -6.50 -9.35 -3.21
N GLY A 156 -6.11 -8.08 -3.16
CA GLY A 156 -5.24 -7.45 -4.15
C GLY A 156 -3.75 -7.73 -3.97
N MET A 157 -2.92 -7.00 -4.72
CA MET A 157 -1.46 -7.15 -4.67
C MET A 157 -0.79 -6.15 -3.74
N VAL A 158 0.29 -6.57 -3.09
CA VAL A 158 1.19 -5.72 -2.32
C VAL A 158 2.40 -5.34 -3.19
N VAL A 159 2.63 -4.04 -3.33
CA VAL A 159 3.77 -3.46 -4.06
C VAL A 159 4.73 -2.84 -3.07
N THR A 160 6.05 -2.96 -3.27
CA THR A 160 7.02 -2.23 -2.45
C THR A 160 7.01 -0.74 -2.78
N ASP A 161 7.31 0.12 -1.82
CA ASP A 161 7.84 1.44 -2.15
C ASP A 161 9.21 1.29 -2.84
N TRP A 162 9.66 2.30 -3.60
CA TRP A 162 10.83 2.19 -4.50
C TRP A 162 12.12 1.88 -3.76
N GLY A 163 12.58 0.62 -3.90
CA GLY A 163 13.75 0.10 -3.19
C GLY A 163 13.47 -0.29 -1.73
N GLY A 164 12.21 -0.47 -1.35
CA GLY A 164 11.77 -0.87 -0.01
C GLY A 164 11.80 -2.38 0.26
N ASP A 165 12.58 -3.13 -0.53
CA ASP A 165 12.77 -4.57 -0.37
C ASP A 165 14.15 -4.84 0.23
N ASN A 166 14.22 -5.29 1.48
CA ASN A 166 15.48 -5.53 2.19
C ASN A 166 15.84 -7.03 2.21
N ASP A 167 14.86 -7.91 2.37
CA ASP A 167 14.97 -9.36 2.22
C ASP A 167 13.82 -9.87 1.36
N HIS A 168 14.12 -10.16 0.11
CA HIS A 168 13.12 -10.54 -0.88
C HIS A 168 12.41 -11.85 -0.55
N THR A 169 13.15 -12.84 -0.03
CA THR A 169 12.57 -14.11 0.39
C THR A 169 11.61 -13.92 1.57
N ALA A 170 12.00 -13.11 2.55
CA ALA A 170 11.13 -12.75 3.67
C ALA A 170 9.90 -11.96 3.20
N GLY A 171 10.05 -11.02 2.26
CA GLY A 171 8.95 -10.26 1.66
C GLY A 171 7.91 -11.17 1.00
N VAL A 172 8.34 -12.11 0.16
CA VAL A 172 7.44 -13.10 -0.49
C VAL A 172 6.71 -13.95 0.56
N LYS A 173 7.41 -14.43 1.59
CA LYS A 173 6.81 -15.17 2.70
C LYS A 173 5.78 -14.33 3.47
N ALA A 174 6.09 -13.04 3.67
CA ALA A 174 5.24 -12.11 4.40
C ALA A 174 3.97 -11.70 3.63
N GLY A 175 3.98 -11.75 2.30
CA GLY A 175 2.80 -11.39 1.52
C GLY A 175 3.03 -10.32 0.46
N SER A 176 4.28 -9.92 0.20
CA SER A 176 4.66 -8.98 -0.86
C SER A 176 4.63 -9.66 -2.23
N ASN A 177 4.07 -8.98 -3.24
CA ASN A 177 3.87 -9.53 -4.57
C ASN A 177 4.81 -8.93 -5.62
N LEU A 178 5.07 -7.62 -5.57
CA LEU A 178 5.81 -6.91 -6.61
C LEU A 178 6.85 -5.97 -6.02
N VAL A 179 8.12 -6.20 -6.39
CA VAL A 179 9.23 -5.31 -6.01
C VAL A 179 9.42 -4.23 -7.07
N MET A 180 9.44 -2.98 -6.63
CA MET A 180 9.65 -1.81 -7.48
C MET A 180 10.83 -0.95 -6.97
N PRO A 181 11.65 -0.38 -7.88
CA PRO A 181 11.71 -0.70 -9.31
C PRO A 181 12.24 -2.12 -9.50
N ALA A 182 12.05 -2.67 -10.71
CA ALA A 182 12.51 -4.03 -11.01
C ALA A 182 13.99 -4.21 -10.61
N PRO A 183 14.31 -5.16 -9.70
CA PRO A 183 15.64 -5.24 -9.07
C PRO A 183 16.68 -5.94 -9.94
N GLY A 184 16.31 -6.27 -11.18
CA GLY A 184 17.17 -6.97 -12.10
C GLY A 184 17.26 -8.48 -11.86
N ALA A 185 18.04 -9.17 -12.73
CA ALA A 185 18.09 -10.63 -12.77
C ALA A 185 18.65 -11.30 -11.48
N ASN A 186 19.35 -10.56 -10.63
CA ASN A 186 19.95 -11.13 -9.43
C ASN A 186 18.89 -11.51 -8.37
N LEU A 187 17.84 -10.70 -8.23
CA LEU A 187 16.78 -10.97 -7.27
C LEU A 187 15.92 -12.18 -7.69
N ALA A 188 15.62 -12.30 -8.98
CA ALA A 188 14.95 -13.49 -9.49
C ALA A 188 15.76 -14.77 -9.25
N ARG A 189 17.11 -14.70 -9.39
CA ARG A 189 17.99 -15.83 -9.08
C ARG A 189 18.00 -16.19 -7.60
N SER A 190 17.94 -15.20 -6.70
CA SER A 190 17.88 -15.46 -5.25
C SER A 190 16.62 -16.22 -4.86
N LEU A 191 15.46 -15.86 -5.43
CA LEU A 191 14.22 -16.60 -5.20
C LEU A 191 14.31 -18.05 -5.71
N VAL A 192 14.81 -18.25 -6.93
CA VAL A 192 15.01 -19.61 -7.48
C VAL A 192 15.94 -20.42 -6.57
N GLN A 193 17.00 -19.81 -6.05
CA GLN A 193 17.90 -20.47 -5.12
C GLN A 193 17.22 -20.79 -3.79
N ALA A 194 16.43 -19.87 -3.23
CA ALA A 194 15.68 -20.08 -2.00
C ALA A 194 14.70 -21.26 -2.11
N VAL A 195 14.01 -21.38 -3.24
CA VAL A 195 13.14 -22.54 -3.51
C VAL A 195 13.97 -23.83 -3.61
N ARG A 196 15.08 -23.83 -4.36
CA ARG A 196 15.93 -25.02 -4.52
C ARG A 196 16.60 -25.48 -3.23
N SER A 197 16.88 -24.57 -2.32
CA SER A 197 17.47 -24.90 -1.00
C SER A 197 16.41 -25.32 0.03
N GLY A 198 15.12 -25.18 -0.26
CA GLY A 198 14.04 -25.41 0.70
C GLY A 198 13.83 -24.26 1.70
N GLU A 199 14.45 -23.13 1.48
CA GLU A 199 14.25 -21.92 2.30
C GLU A 199 12.88 -21.27 2.04
N LEU A 200 12.41 -21.34 0.78
CA LEU A 200 11.11 -20.82 0.34
C LEU A 200 10.29 -21.97 -0.29
N GLU A 201 9.11 -22.21 0.23
CA GLU A 201 8.17 -23.13 -0.42
C GLU A 201 7.67 -22.54 -1.74
N GLU A 202 7.67 -23.31 -2.83
CA GLU A 202 7.21 -22.87 -4.15
C GLU A 202 5.75 -22.38 -4.11
N SER A 203 4.92 -22.98 -3.26
CA SER A 203 3.54 -22.57 -3.02
C SER A 203 3.40 -21.11 -2.56
N ASN A 204 4.41 -20.52 -1.92
CA ASN A 204 4.38 -19.09 -1.60
C ASN A 204 4.42 -18.24 -2.87
N LEU A 205 5.19 -18.64 -3.88
CA LEU A 205 5.21 -17.94 -5.17
C LEU A 205 3.89 -18.08 -5.90
N ASP A 206 3.30 -19.28 -5.92
CA ASP A 206 2.01 -19.54 -6.54
C ASP A 206 0.91 -18.65 -5.95
N VAL A 207 0.87 -18.54 -4.63
CA VAL A 207 -0.09 -17.65 -3.95
C VAL A 207 0.13 -16.18 -4.35
N ARG A 208 1.38 -15.71 -4.37
CA ARG A 208 1.69 -14.32 -4.81
C ARG A 208 1.27 -14.07 -6.25
N LEU A 209 1.44 -15.03 -7.13
CA LEU A 209 0.98 -14.93 -8.52
C LEU A 209 -0.55 -14.94 -8.62
N GLN A 210 -1.23 -15.79 -7.86
CA GLN A 210 -2.70 -15.82 -7.81
C GLN A 210 -3.32 -14.50 -7.33
N GLU A 211 -2.65 -13.79 -6.42
CA GLU A 211 -3.09 -12.46 -5.97
C GLU A 211 -2.80 -11.35 -6.99
N MET A 212 -1.72 -11.47 -7.75
CA MET A 212 -1.27 -10.42 -8.68
C MET A 212 -1.94 -10.52 -10.06
N LEU A 213 -2.10 -11.73 -10.59
CA LEU A 213 -2.62 -11.94 -11.96
C LEU A 213 -3.99 -11.33 -12.21
N PRO A 214 -4.99 -11.43 -11.29
CA PRO A 214 -6.28 -10.78 -11.49
C PRO A 214 -6.15 -9.27 -11.67
N VAL A 215 -5.30 -8.62 -10.86
CA VAL A 215 -5.08 -7.17 -10.94
C VAL A 215 -4.49 -6.77 -12.31
N ILE A 216 -3.51 -7.54 -12.81
CA ILE A 216 -2.90 -7.30 -14.12
C ILE A 216 -3.93 -7.49 -15.23
N LEU A 217 -4.72 -8.55 -15.19
CA LEU A 217 -5.71 -8.85 -16.23
C LEU A 217 -6.86 -7.84 -16.26
N GLU A 218 -7.35 -7.43 -15.09
CA GLU A 218 -8.43 -6.43 -14.99
C GLU A 218 -8.03 -5.03 -15.46
N THR A 219 -6.74 -4.69 -15.38
CA THR A 219 -6.24 -3.37 -15.77
C THR A 219 -5.58 -3.34 -17.14
N ALA A 220 -5.45 -4.48 -17.82
CA ALA A 220 -4.84 -4.59 -19.14
C ALA A 220 -5.81 -4.30 -20.30
N GLU A 221 -7.11 -4.18 -20.02
CA GLU A 221 -8.17 -3.85 -20.99
C GLU A 221 -8.39 -2.33 -21.09
#